data_e6b061b65457af3f8adb9d11e8df296f
#
_entry.id   e6b061b65457af3f8adb9d11e8df296f
#
_cell.length_a   1.000
_cell.length_b   1.000
_cell.length_c   1.000
_cell.angle_alpha   90.00
_cell.angle_beta   90.00
_cell.angle_gamma   90.00
#
_symmetry.space_group_name_H-M   'P 1'
#
loop_
_entity.id
_entity.type
_entity.pdbx_description
1 polymer ?
#
loop_
_entity_poly.entity_id
_entity_poly.type
_entity_poly.pdbx_seq_one_letter_code
_entity_poly.pdbx_strand_id
1 'polypeptide(L)'
;MSKCESNVDELIVPGLVGIPGTVSSRLAEYRDWHGDVQADVSDLEACASNLEIQGLAITAIDFVNPCARYSEVSFELGDDAVHARLIEPVGRARVSERVPLCLMFHDIDRPVRGWHHMTRFAAMGYAVLALDDDVAGADDLQRGIASPAFVERVRWGCAMAKVARNLDGMDPDRIFAWGEGLGGGVALAVSALDKCGLACTAVANPIPGGLEALSSRVRGSVLMGTSLMDAVSDPKGQFAVFNGLECDRRHIIYAKYAHERINAFENEVVDFFNQTFYSCSLA
;
A
#
# COMPACT_ATOMS: atom_id res chain seq x y z
N MET A 1 19.57 43.72 -28.12
CA MET A 1 19.26 42.54 -27.29
C MET A 1 18.55 43.03 -26.03
N SER A 2 17.23 43.11 -26.12
CA SER A 2 16.34 43.55 -25.03
C SER A 2 16.01 42.34 -24.16
N LYS A 3 16.33 42.39 -22.86
CA LYS A 3 15.91 41.41 -21.89
C LYS A 3 14.38 41.55 -21.70
N CYS A 4 13.63 40.52 -22.07
CA CYS A 4 12.24 40.37 -21.71
C CYS A 4 12.19 39.87 -20.26
N GLU A 5 12.09 40.81 -19.30
CA GLU A 5 11.66 40.47 -17.94
C GLU A 5 10.16 40.27 -17.98
N SER A 6 9.74 39.01 -18.02
CA SER A 6 8.34 38.63 -17.88
C SER A 6 7.94 38.86 -16.40
N ASN A 7 7.13 39.86 -16.19
CA ASN A 7 6.49 40.16 -14.90
C ASN A 7 5.51 39.04 -14.58
N VAL A 8 5.89 38.13 -13.69
CA VAL A 8 5.10 36.95 -13.28
C VAL A 8 4.04 37.31 -12.23
N ASP A 9 4.03 38.58 -11.77
CA ASP A 9 3.16 39.04 -10.69
C ASP A 9 1.69 39.31 -11.10
N GLU A 10 1.31 39.15 -12.37
CA GLU A 10 -0.05 39.42 -12.85
C GLU A 10 -0.82 38.21 -13.39
N LEU A 11 -0.49 37.00 -12.98
CA LEU A 11 -1.35 35.85 -13.32
C LEU A 11 -2.53 35.77 -12.34
N ILE A 12 -3.59 36.53 -12.60
CA ILE A 12 -4.86 36.40 -11.89
C ILE A 12 -5.57 35.17 -12.46
N VAL A 13 -5.55 34.07 -11.72
CA VAL A 13 -6.39 32.91 -12.01
C VAL A 13 -7.79 33.16 -11.47
N PRO A 14 -8.84 33.23 -12.33
CA PRO A 14 -10.21 33.44 -11.86
C PRO A 14 -10.62 32.31 -10.92
N GLY A 15 -11.08 32.63 -9.73
CA GLY A 15 -11.53 31.69 -8.68
C GLY A 15 -10.65 31.60 -7.44
N LEU A 16 -9.49 32.27 -7.41
CA LEU A 16 -8.57 32.31 -6.26
C LEU A 16 -8.75 33.55 -5.37
N VAL A 17 -9.96 34.13 -5.35
CA VAL A 17 -10.26 35.30 -4.50
C VAL A 17 -10.33 34.85 -3.04
N GLY A 18 -9.43 35.35 -2.22
CA GLY A 18 -9.46 35.18 -0.76
C GLY A 18 -8.33 34.35 -0.14
N ILE A 19 -7.31 33.96 -0.90
CA ILE A 19 -6.17 33.25 -0.34
C ILE A 19 -5.03 34.26 -0.06
N PRO A 20 -4.64 34.48 1.21
CA PRO A 20 -3.53 35.40 1.55
C PRO A 20 -2.20 34.86 1.03
N GLY A 21 -1.40 35.73 0.44
CA GLY A 21 -0.03 35.45 0.00
C GLY A 21 0.21 35.72 -1.49
N THR A 22 1.41 36.14 -1.83
CA THR A 22 1.85 36.35 -3.22
C THR A 22 2.19 35.01 -3.88
N VAL A 23 2.13 34.93 -5.21
CA VAL A 23 2.56 33.74 -5.97
C VAL A 23 3.98 33.29 -5.57
N SER A 24 4.87 34.26 -5.29
CA SER A 24 6.23 34.00 -4.81
C SER A 24 6.28 33.30 -3.46
N SER A 25 5.46 33.72 -2.48
CA SER A 25 5.44 33.06 -1.16
C SER A 25 4.91 31.64 -1.23
N ARG A 26 3.93 31.39 -2.09
CA ARG A 26 3.39 30.03 -2.32
C ARG A 26 4.33 29.11 -3.07
N LEU A 27 5.11 29.66 -3.99
CA LEU A 27 6.17 28.88 -4.65
C LEU A 27 7.30 28.54 -3.69
N ALA A 28 7.59 29.42 -2.71
CA ALA A 28 8.54 29.13 -1.65
C ALA A 28 8.03 28.03 -0.71
N GLU A 29 6.78 28.17 -0.21
CA GLU A 29 6.12 27.14 0.60
C GLU A 29 6.03 25.78 -0.12
N TYR A 30 5.73 25.78 -1.43
CA TYR A 30 5.73 24.57 -2.24
C TYR A 30 7.13 23.95 -2.38
N ARG A 31 8.17 24.78 -2.55
CA ARG A 31 9.56 24.29 -2.64
C ARG A 31 10.06 23.76 -1.30
N ASP A 32 9.73 24.43 -0.20
CA ASP A 32 10.09 23.98 1.15
C ASP A 32 9.40 22.67 1.46
N TRP A 33 8.09 22.54 1.16
CA TRP A 33 7.36 21.29 1.32
C TRP A 33 7.92 20.15 0.47
N HIS A 34 8.30 20.40 -0.79
CA HIS A 34 8.94 19.38 -1.64
C HIS A 34 10.35 19.00 -1.16
N GLY A 35 11.06 19.92 -0.53
CA GLY A 35 12.36 19.63 0.07
C GLY A 35 12.23 18.67 1.26
N ASP A 36 11.26 18.93 2.13
CA ASP A 36 10.96 18.08 3.29
C ASP A 36 10.49 16.68 2.84
N VAL A 37 9.55 16.62 1.91
CA VAL A 37 9.05 15.33 1.36
C VAL A 37 10.18 14.52 0.71
N GLN A 38 11.15 15.15 0.05
CA GLN A 38 12.27 14.42 -0.55
C GLN A 38 13.23 13.86 0.51
N ALA A 39 13.41 14.54 1.63
CA ALA A 39 14.16 14.03 2.77
C ALA A 39 13.45 12.83 3.40
N ASP A 40 12.14 12.94 3.65
CA ASP A 40 11.31 11.84 4.18
C ASP A 40 11.34 10.60 3.27
N VAL A 41 11.32 10.80 1.94
CA VAL A 41 11.46 9.70 0.97
C VAL A 41 12.82 9.02 1.09
N SER A 42 13.90 9.78 1.23
CA SER A 42 15.25 9.23 1.35
C SER A 42 15.42 8.41 2.63
N ASP A 43 14.86 8.88 3.73
CA ASP A 43 14.88 8.17 5.01
C ASP A 43 14.06 6.87 4.93
N LEU A 44 12.89 6.92 4.30
CA LEU A 44 12.04 5.76 4.06
C LEU A 44 12.75 4.71 3.18
N GLU A 45 13.44 5.13 2.12
CA GLU A 45 14.26 4.25 1.28
C GLU A 45 15.39 3.58 2.06
N ALA A 46 16.07 4.34 2.93
CA ALA A 46 17.12 3.81 3.78
C ALA A 46 16.57 2.74 4.73
N CYS A 47 15.44 3.01 5.38
CA CYS A 47 14.76 2.07 6.25
C CYS A 47 14.31 0.79 5.51
N ALA A 48 13.78 0.92 4.30
CA ALA A 48 13.33 -0.22 3.48
C ALA A 48 14.48 -1.04 2.89
N SER A 49 15.70 -0.50 2.84
CA SER A 49 16.86 -1.17 2.23
C SER A 49 17.63 -2.06 3.21
N ASN A 50 17.62 -1.76 4.50
CA ASN A 50 18.37 -2.44 5.54
C ASN A 50 17.47 -3.36 6.38
N LEU A 51 16.95 -4.41 5.73
CA LEU A 51 16.03 -5.36 6.36
C LEU A 51 16.79 -6.61 6.83
N GLU A 52 17.28 -6.59 8.05
CA GLU A 52 17.84 -7.77 8.72
C GLU A 52 16.73 -8.48 9.51
N ILE A 53 16.19 -9.55 8.93
CA ILE A 53 15.13 -10.36 9.51
C ILE A 53 15.77 -11.49 10.30
N GLN A 54 15.41 -11.62 11.57
CA GLN A 54 15.89 -12.67 12.47
C GLN A 54 14.72 -13.38 13.15
N GLY A 55 14.94 -14.56 13.69
CA GLY A 55 13.98 -15.27 14.53
C GLY A 55 12.64 -15.59 13.85
N LEU A 56 12.62 -15.77 12.51
CA LEU A 56 11.37 -16.10 11.79
C LEU A 56 10.78 -17.39 12.36
N ALA A 57 9.58 -17.28 12.93
CA ALA A 57 8.80 -18.37 13.47
C ALA A 57 7.42 -18.42 12.81
N ILE A 58 6.97 -19.63 12.47
CA ILE A 58 5.63 -19.89 11.92
C ILE A 58 4.98 -20.93 12.84
N THR A 59 3.95 -20.50 13.56
CA THR A 59 3.24 -21.32 14.53
C THR A 59 1.86 -21.65 14.02
N ALA A 60 1.61 -22.92 13.74
CA ALA A 60 0.31 -23.36 13.27
C ALA A 60 -0.77 -23.16 14.34
N ILE A 61 -1.93 -22.66 13.92
CA ILE A 61 -3.13 -22.56 14.75
C ILE A 61 -3.92 -23.85 14.59
N ASP A 62 -4.28 -24.46 15.72
CA ASP A 62 -5.12 -25.67 15.73
C ASP A 62 -6.59 -25.32 15.40
N PHE A 63 -6.82 -25.05 14.13
CA PHE A 63 -8.14 -24.78 13.60
C PHE A 63 -8.34 -25.56 12.29
N VAL A 64 -9.29 -26.47 12.32
CA VAL A 64 -9.58 -27.31 11.16
C VAL A 64 -10.49 -26.59 10.16
N ASN A 65 -9.96 -26.32 8.98
CA ASN A 65 -10.71 -25.80 7.85
C ASN A 65 -10.38 -26.62 6.59
N PRO A 66 -11.37 -27.10 5.82
CA PRO A 66 -11.10 -27.93 4.64
C PRO A 66 -10.43 -27.17 3.48
N CYS A 67 -10.46 -25.83 3.51
CA CYS A 67 -9.97 -24.98 2.42
C CYS A 67 -8.68 -24.23 2.78
N ALA A 68 -8.33 -24.12 4.07
CA ALA A 68 -7.23 -23.26 4.50
C ALA A 68 -6.52 -23.80 5.76
N ARG A 69 -5.20 -23.55 5.84
CA ARG A 69 -4.40 -23.65 7.06
C ARG A 69 -4.14 -22.26 7.61
N TYR A 70 -4.07 -22.15 8.93
CA TYR A 70 -3.89 -20.90 9.64
C TYR A 70 -2.62 -20.97 10.47
N SER A 71 -1.81 -19.93 10.43
CA SER A 71 -0.59 -19.81 11.20
C SER A 71 -0.38 -18.37 11.66
N GLU A 72 0.25 -18.21 12.81
CA GLU A 72 0.85 -16.96 13.24
C GLU A 72 2.29 -16.92 12.76
N VAL A 73 2.71 -15.78 12.26
CA VAL A 73 4.08 -15.52 11.82
C VAL A 73 4.65 -14.43 12.70
N SER A 74 5.85 -14.62 13.22
CA SER A 74 6.59 -13.59 13.94
C SER A 74 8.05 -13.58 13.51
N PHE A 75 8.64 -12.40 13.50
CA PHE A 75 10.07 -12.21 13.26
C PHE A 75 10.55 -10.90 13.89
N GLU A 76 11.84 -10.80 14.11
CA GLU A 76 12.50 -9.60 14.61
C GLU A 76 13.07 -8.79 13.46
N LEU A 77 12.92 -7.47 13.53
CA LEU A 77 13.45 -6.50 12.60
C LEU A 77 14.16 -5.37 13.36
N GLY A 78 15.43 -5.56 13.68
CA GLY A 78 16.14 -4.75 14.66
C GLY A 78 15.57 -5.00 16.06
N ASP A 79 15.10 -3.94 16.72
CA ASP A 79 14.49 -4.03 18.05
C ASP A 79 12.96 -4.29 18.00
N ASP A 80 12.37 -4.33 16.82
CA ASP A 80 10.93 -4.51 16.64
C ASP A 80 10.55 -5.98 16.48
N ALA A 81 9.53 -6.42 17.21
CA ALA A 81 8.86 -7.68 16.97
C ALA A 81 7.70 -7.48 15.99
N VAL A 82 7.78 -8.08 14.82
CA VAL A 82 6.74 -7.99 13.78
C VAL A 82 5.87 -9.25 13.84
N HIS A 83 4.56 -9.06 13.89
CA HIS A 83 3.57 -10.12 13.91
C HIS A 83 2.71 -10.06 12.65
N ALA A 84 2.38 -11.24 12.12
CA ALA A 84 1.52 -11.36 10.96
C ALA A 84 0.68 -12.65 11.04
N ARG A 85 -0.42 -12.68 10.31
CA ARG A 85 -1.28 -13.85 10.16
C ARG A 85 -1.08 -14.44 8.77
N LEU A 86 -0.77 -15.74 8.73
CA LEU A 86 -0.62 -16.48 7.48
C LEU A 86 -1.82 -17.41 7.28
N ILE A 87 -2.44 -17.33 6.13
CA ILE A 87 -3.41 -18.31 5.65
C ILE A 87 -2.89 -18.91 4.35
N GLU A 88 -2.91 -20.24 4.29
CA GLU A 88 -2.49 -20.99 3.11
C GLU A 88 -3.66 -21.83 2.58
N PRO A 89 -3.86 -21.90 1.25
CA PRO A 89 -4.87 -22.76 0.67
C PRO A 89 -4.54 -24.25 0.86
N VAL A 90 -5.56 -25.06 1.11
CA VAL A 90 -5.44 -26.53 1.23
C VAL A 90 -6.09 -27.19 0.02
N GLY A 91 -5.43 -28.19 -0.55
CA GLY A 91 -6.04 -29.12 -1.50
C GLY A 91 -6.16 -28.67 -2.95
N ARG A 92 -5.70 -27.48 -3.34
CA ARG A 92 -5.69 -27.00 -4.73
C ARG A 92 -4.31 -26.95 -5.38
N ALA A 93 -3.26 -26.84 -4.62
CA ALA A 93 -1.93 -26.93 -5.18
C ALA A 93 -1.67 -28.40 -5.57
N ARG A 94 -1.48 -28.64 -6.86
CA ARG A 94 -0.70 -29.81 -7.24
C ARG A 94 0.62 -29.68 -6.49
N VAL A 95 1.12 -30.77 -5.95
CA VAL A 95 2.36 -30.83 -5.12
C VAL A 95 3.57 -30.09 -5.76
N SER A 96 3.44 -29.65 -7.01
CA SER A 96 4.46 -28.96 -7.82
C SER A 96 4.15 -27.48 -8.13
N GLU A 97 2.99 -26.93 -7.79
CA GLU A 97 2.63 -25.55 -8.12
C GLU A 97 2.85 -24.63 -6.92
N ARG A 98 3.67 -23.60 -7.12
CA ARG A 98 3.86 -22.54 -6.14
C ARG A 98 2.60 -21.66 -6.05
N VAL A 99 2.26 -21.23 -4.85
CA VAL A 99 1.03 -20.50 -4.55
C VAL A 99 1.32 -18.99 -4.59
N PRO A 100 0.51 -18.17 -5.29
CA PRO A 100 0.61 -16.73 -5.21
C PRO A 100 0.23 -16.25 -3.80
N LEU A 101 0.86 -15.15 -3.35
CA LEU A 101 0.65 -14.63 -2.00
C LEU A 101 0.19 -13.17 -2.04
N CYS A 102 -0.85 -12.86 -1.27
CA CYS A 102 -1.32 -11.51 -1.03
C CYS A 102 -0.80 -10.99 0.32
N LEU A 103 0.00 -9.92 0.28
CA LEU A 103 0.29 -9.11 1.46
C LEU A 103 -0.94 -8.27 1.78
N MET A 104 -1.39 -8.27 3.02
CA MET A 104 -2.59 -7.53 3.43
C MET A 104 -2.28 -6.55 4.54
N PHE A 105 -2.69 -5.30 4.33
CA PHE A 105 -2.52 -4.20 5.26
C PHE A 105 -3.88 -3.60 5.61
N HIS A 106 -4.14 -3.44 6.91
CA HIS A 106 -5.42 -2.94 7.41
C HIS A 106 -5.43 -1.42 7.65
N ASP A 107 -6.61 -0.87 7.85
CA ASP A 107 -6.83 0.53 8.11
C ASP A 107 -6.68 0.88 9.61
N ILE A 108 -6.59 2.18 9.93
CA ILE A 108 -6.34 2.74 11.27
C ILE A 108 -7.33 2.20 12.31
N ASP A 109 -8.63 2.27 12.02
CA ASP A 109 -9.70 1.92 12.98
C ASP A 109 -10.19 0.47 12.82
N ARG A 110 -9.47 -0.32 12.05
CA ARG A 110 -9.89 -1.68 11.74
C ARG A 110 -8.73 -2.61 11.95
N PRO A 111 -8.65 -3.20 13.16
CA PRO A 111 -7.64 -4.20 13.44
C PRO A 111 -7.69 -5.26 12.36
N VAL A 112 -6.61 -5.99 12.21
CA VAL A 112 -6.45 -7.00 11.16
C VAL A 112 -7.78 -7.73 10.93
N ARG A 113 -8.24 -7.73 9.70
CA ARG A 113 -9.53 -8.34 9.36
C ARG A 113 -9.55 -9.76 9.85
N GLY A 114 -10.68 -10.15 10.41
CA GLY A 114 -10.84 -11.49 10.96
C GLY A 114 -10.46 -12.56 9.95
N TRP A 115 -9.97 -13.68 10.42
CA TRP A 115 -9.53 -14.82 9.63
C TRP A 115 -10.49 -15.19 8.48
N HIS A 116 -11.80 -15.04 8.69
CA HIS A 116 -12.82 -15.35 7.68
C HIS A 116 -12.68 -14.49 6.40
N HIS A 117 -12.29 -13.23 6.52
CA HIS A 117 -12.08 -12.37 5.36
C HIS A 117 -10.88 -12.84 4.52
N MET A 118 -9.78 -13.19 5.18
CA MET A 118 -8.59 -13.71 4.52
C MET A 118 -8.82 -15.09 3.90
N THR A 119 -9.68 -15.93 4.52
CA THR A 119 -10.06 -17.26 4.01
C THR A 119 -10.68 -17.19 2.62
N ARG A 120 -11.33 -16.08 2.26
CA ARG A 120 -11.84 -15.86 0.90
C ARG A 120 -10.74 -15.98 -0.16
N PHE A 121 -9.57 -15.37 0.11
CA PHE A 121 -8.43 -15.46 -0.81
C PHE A 121 -7.85 -16.87 -0.84
N ALA A 122 -7.77 -17.53 0.30
CA ALA A 122 -7.33 -18.93 0.36
C ALA A 122 -8.26 -19.86 -0.43
N ALA A 123 -9.57 -19.65 -0.38
CA ALA A 123 -10.54 -20.40 -1.17
C ALA A 123 -10.38 -20.21 -2.70
N MET A 124 -9.78 -19.09 -3.11
CA MET A 124 -9.42 -18.81 -4.51
C MET A 124 -8.03 -19.34 -4.91
N GLY A 125 -7.27 -19.85 -3.96
CA GLY A 125 -5.94 -20.42 -4.20
C GLY A 125 -4.77 -19.46 -3.94
N TYR A 126 -5.00 -18.35 -3.21
CA TYR A 126 -3.96 -17.44 -2.77
C TYR A 126 -3.59 -17.72 -1.31
N ALA A 127 -2.30 -17.66 -0.99
CA ALA A 127 -1.90 -17.45 0.40
C ALA A 127 -2.11 -15.99 0.77
N VAL A 128 -2.31 -15.70 2.06
CA VAL A 128 -2.42 -14.35 2.59
C VAL A 128 -1.47 -14.19 3.76
N LEU A 129 -0.63 -13.17 3.74
CA LEU A 129 0.18 -12.74 4.86
C LEU A 129 -0.27 -11.34 5.28
N ALA A 130 -1.04 -11.26 6.37
CA ALA A 130 -1.61 -10.02 6.87
C ALA A 130 -0.81 -9.48 8.05
N LEU A 131 -0.40 -8.20 7.99
CA LEU A 131 0.21 -7.52 9.13
C LEU A 131 -0.77 -7.48 10.30
N ASP A 132 -0.32 -7.89 11.48
CA ASP A 132 -1.09 -7.91 12.72
C ASP A 132 -0.43 -6.97 13.72
N ASP A 133 -0.81 -5.71 13.66
CA ASP A 133 -0.33 -4.67 14.55
C ASP A 133 -1.48 -3.88 15.18
N ASP A 134 -1.26 -3.44 16.41
CA ASP A 134 -2.16 -2.50 17.08
C ASP A 134 -1.80 -1.08 16.64
N VAL A 135 -2.70 -0.45 15.89
CA VAL A 135 -2.51 0.92 15.40
C VAL A 135 -2.75 1.91 16.54
N ALA A 136 -1.68 2.31 17.22
CA ALA A 136 -1.71 3.41 18.17
C ALA A 136 -1.33 4.73 17.47
N GLY A 137 -1.98 5.85 17.82
CA GLY A 137 -1.61 7.19 17.34
C GLY A 137 -2.19 7.57 15.98
N ALA A 138 -3.51 7.41 15.80
CA ALA A 138 -4.21 7.70 14.55
C ALA A 138 -3.96 9.10 13.97
N ASP A 139 -3.82 10.13 14.81
CA ASP A 139 -3.67 11.52 14.37
C ASP A 139 -2.36 11.78 13.60
N ASP A 140 -1.27 11.05 13.94
CA ASP A 140 0.01 11.20 13.26
C ASP A 140 0.06 10.42 11.94
N LEU A 141 -0.66 9.31 11.83
CA LEU A 141 -0.62 8.42 10.66
C LEU A 141 -1.16 9.06 9.38
N GLN A 142 -2.07 10.03 9.49
CA GLN A 142 -2.59 10.78 8.33
C GLN A 142 -1.52 11.61 7.62
N ARG A 143 -0.38 11.88 8.28
CA ARG A 143 0.76 12.56 7.69
C ARG A 143 1.53 11.68 6.70
N GLY A 144 1.21 10.40 6.61
CA GLY A 144 1.83 9.45 5.68
C GLY A 144 3.34 9.35 5.89
N ILE A 145 4.13 9.58 4.85
CA ILE A 145 5.61 9.41 4.91
C ILE A 145 6.31 10.33 5.93
N ALA A 146 5.68 11.40 6.38
CA ALA A 146 6.18 12.27 7.44
C ALA A 146 5.84 11.76 8.86
N SER A 147 5.16 10.61 8.98
CA SER A 147 4.86 9.96 10.26
C SER A 147 5.85 8.82 10.52
N PRO A 148 6.60 8.84 11.65
CA PRO A 148 7.46 7.73 12.04
C PRO A 148 6.70 6.40 12.12
N ALA A 149 5.48 6.41 12.65
CA ALA A 149 4.65 5.22 12.77
C ALA A 149 4.19 4.67 11.40
N PHE A 150 4.01 5.53 10.40
CA PHE A 150 3.75 5.09 9.03
C PHE A 150 5.01 4.49 8.39
N VAL A 151 6.16 5.14 8.55
CA VAL A 151 7.46 4.67 8.06
C VAL A 151 7.80 3.28 8.60
N GLU A 152 7.54 3.07 9.88
CA GLU A 152 7.72 1.77 10.55
C GLU A 152 6.86 0.67 9.90
N ARG A 153 5.58 0.95 9.65
CA ARG A 153 4.69 0.00 8.94
C ARG A 153 5.11 -0.31 7.53
N VAL A 154 5.62 0.67 6.82
CA VAL A 154 6.20 0.45 5.48
C VAL A 154 7.44 -0.45 5.58
N ARG A 155 8.29 -0.23 6.58
CA ARG A 155 9.47 -1.07 6.85
C ARG A 155 9.06 -2.52 7.15
N TRP A 156 8.05 -2.73 8.01
CA TRP A 156 7.48 -4.05 8.29
C TRP A 156 6.87 -4.68 7.02
N GLY A 157 6.15 -3.90 6.22
CA GLY A 157 5.58 -4.35 4.96
C GLY A 157 6.64 -4.82 3.95
N CYS A 158 7.75 -4.08 3.83
CA CYS A 158 8.89 -4.49 3.00
C CYS A 158 9.56 -5.77 3.52
N ALA A 159 9.67 -5.90 4.86
CA ALA A 159 10.18 -7.12 5.48
C ALA A 159 9.24 -8.31 5.22
N MET A 160 7.92 -8.11 5.34
CA MET A 160 6.91 -9.12 5.00
C MET A 160 7.01 -9.55 3.52
N ALA A 161 7.23 -8.62 2.59
CA ALA A 161 7.46 -8.96 1.18
C ALA A 161 8.70 -9.83 0.99
N LYS A 162 9.77 -9.56 1.74
CA LYS A 162 10.98 -10.38 1.74
C LYS A 162 10.72 -11.76 2.37
N VAL A 163 10.00 -11.84 3.49
CA VAL A 163 9.56 -13.10 4.11
C VAL A 163 8.72 -13.90 3.12
N ALA A 164 7.69 -13.29 2.53
CA ALA A 164 6.77 -13.96 1.60
C ALA A 164 7.47 -14.65 0.43
N ARG A 165 8.52 -14.03 -0.14
CA ARG A 165 9.31 -14.62 -1.22
C ARG A 165 10.13 -15.83 -0.81
N ASN A 166 10.43 -15.97 0.47
CA ASN A 166 11.23 -17.05 1.01
C ASN A 166 10.40 -18.10 1.75
N LEU A 167 9.08 -17.96 1.81
CA LEU A 167 8.21 -18.98 2.36
C LEU A 167 8.11 -20.18 1.43
N ASP A 168 8.24 -21.37 2.01
CA ASP A 168 8.12 -22.61 1.26
C ASP A 168 6.75 -22.72 0.57
N GLY A 169 6.76 -23.14 -0.68
CA GLY A 169 5.55 -23.31 -1.48
C GLY A 169 4.95 -22.02 -2.05
N MET A 170 5.48 -20.83 -1.72
CA MET A 170 5.03 -19.55 -2.29
C MET A 170 5.73 -19.26 -3.62
N ASP A 171 5.05 -18.53 -4.49
CA ASP A 171 5.60 -18.05 -5.75
C ASP A 171 6.22 -16.64 -5.56
N PRO A 172 7.56 -16.52 -5.62
CA PRO A 172 8.22 -15.25 -5.38
C PRO A 172 7.92 -14.18 -6.43
N ASP A 173 7.49 -14.57 -7.63
CA ASP A 173 7.16 -13.67 -8.73
C ASP A 173 5.69 -13.24 -8.72
N ARG A 174 4.86 -13.89 -7.89
CA ARG A 174 3.43 -13.62 -7.75
C ARG A 174 3.07 -13.18 -6.34
N ILE A 175 3.73 -12.10 -5.88
CA ILE A 175 3.39 -11.41 -4.65
C ILE A 175 2.54 -10.20 -4.99
N PHE A 176 1.36 -10.14 -4.39
CA PHE A 176 0.36 -9.06 -4.54
C PHE A 176 0.25 -8.26 -3.25
N ALA A 177 -0.27 -7.04 -3.30
CA ALA A 177 -0.63 -6.30 -2.10
C ALA A 177 -2.09 -5.83 -2.15
N TRP A 178 -2.74 -5.86 -1.01
CA TRP A 178 -4.06 -5.32 -0.78
C TRP A 178 -4.06 -4.46 0.48
N GLY A 179 -4.61 -3.24 0.39
CA GLY A 179 -4.73 -2.37 1.54
C GLY A 179 -5.88 -1.37 1.45
N GLU A 180 -6.38 -0.93 2.61
CA GLU A 180 -7.42 0.09 2.76
C GLU A 180 -6.92 1.21 3.65
N GLY A 181 -7.33 2.44 3.40
CA GLY A 181 -6.98 3.60 4.21
C GLY A 181 -5.47 3.70 4.45
N LEU A 182 -5.05 3.62 5.71
CA LEU A 182 -3.64 3.55 6.10
C LEU A 182 -2.92 2.40 5.41
N GLY A 183 -3.49 1.19 5.46
CA GLY A 183 -2.94 0.02 4.82
C GLY A 183 -2.83 0.15 3.31
N GLY A 184 -3.73 0.93 2.68
CA GLY A 184 -3.62 1.29 1.27
C GLY A 184 -2.40 2.14 0.98
N GLY A 185 -2.11 3.12 1.84
CA GLY A 185 -0.88 3.91 1.77
C GLY A 185 0.38 3.07 1.95
N VAL A 186 0.38 2.17 2.94
CA VAL A 186 1.49 1.23 3.18
C VAL A 186 1.69 0.31 1.98
N ALA A 187 0.63 -0.26 1.39
CA ALA A 187 0.72 -1.13 0.22
C ALA A 187 1.38 -0.44 -0.98
N LEU A 188 1.00 0.82 -1.25
CA LEU A 188 1.62 1.62 -2.33
C LEU A 188 3.09 1.92 -2.05
N ALA A 189 3.43 2.30 -0.81
CA ALA A 189 4.81 2.57 -0.42
C ALA A 189 5.68 1.31 -0.54
N VAL A 190 5.19 0.15 -0.07
CA VAL A 190 5.87 -1.14 -0.23
C VAL A 190 6.08 -1.47 -1.70
N SER A 191 5.04 -1.27 -2.55
CA SER A 191 5.16 -1.51 -3.99
C SER A 191 6.20 -0.62 -4.67
N ALA A 192 6.37 0.63 -4.18
CA ALA A 192 7.36 1.56 -4.70
C ALA A 192 8.80 1.24 -4.25
N LEU A 193 8.96 0.70 -3.05
CA LEU A 193 10.27 0.52 -2.39
C LEU A 193 10.82 -0.89 -2.51
N ASP A 194 9.96 -1.89 -2.74
CA ASP A 194 10.39 -3.27 -2.89
C ASP A 194 11.16 -3.46 -4.20
N LYS A 195 12.45 -3.75 -4.06
CA LYS A 195 13.38 -3.87 -5.20
C LYS A 195 13.01 -4.98 -6.19
N CYS A 196 12.39 -6.05 -5.70
CA CYS A 196 11.92 -7.15 -6.55
C CYS A 196 10.62 -6.80 -7.27
N GLY A 197 9.89 -5.79 -6.78
CA GLY A 197 8.57 -5.40 -7.26
C GLY A 197 7.46 -6.36 -6.80
N LEU A 198 6.26 -5.83 -6.67
CA LEU A 198 5.04 -6.62 -6.50
C LEU A 198 4.39 -6.83 -7.88
N ALA A 199 3.76 -7.99 -8.09
CA ALA A 199 3.09 -8.28 -9.35
C ALA A 199 1.93 -7.32 -9.62
N CYS A 200 1.15 -7.01 -8.58
CA CYS A 200 0.15 -5.95 -8.62
C CYS A 200 -0.23 -5.49 -7.20
N THR A 201 -0.85 -4.31 -7.13
CA THR A 201 -1.28 -3.70 -5.86
C THR A 201 -2.70 -3.16 -6.01
N ALA A 202 -3.59 -3.52 -5.10
CA ALA A 202 -4.94 -2.99 -5.04
C ALA A 202 -5.12 -2.18 -3.75
N VAL A 203 -5.71 -0.99 -3.85
CA VAL A 203 -5.90 -0.11 -2.69
C VAL A 203 -7.25 0.59 -2.71
N ALA A 204 -7.88 0.71 -1.56
CA ALA A 204 -9.10 1.49 -1.37
C ALA A 204 -8.84 2.67 -0.44
N ASN A 205 -9.20 3.87 -0.88
CA ASN A 205 -9.07 5.10 -0.10
C ASN A 205 -7.69 5.26 0.58
N PRO A 206 -6.56 5.05 -0.13
CA PRO A 206 -5.25 5.07 0.50
C PRO A 206 -4.97 6.43 1.14
N ILE A 207 -4.41 6.46 2.35
CA ILE A 207 -3.92 7.71 2.95
C ILE A 207 -2.78 8.25 2.09
N PRO A 208 -2.91 9.46 1.51
CA PRO A 208 -2.01 9.93 0.46
C PRO A 208 -0.72 10.57 0.97
N GLY A 209 -0.64 10.97 2.24
CA GLY A 209 0.40 11.85 2.81
C GLY A 209 1.81 11.67 2.24
N GLY A 210 2.22 12.50 1.28
CA GLY A 210 3.53 12.47 0.62
C GLY A 210 3.76 11.33 -0.39
N LEU A 211 2.82 10.39 -0.56
CA LEU A 211 2.97 9.24 -1.44
C LEU A 211 3.08 9.60 -2.92
N GLU A 212 2.65 10.79 -3.33
CA GLU A 212 2.84 11.28 -4.69
C GLU A 212 4.30 11.33 -5.10
N ALA A 213 5.21 11.53 -4.15
CA ALA A 213 6.65 11.51 -4.41
C ALA A 213 7.20 10.10 -4.70
N LEU A 214 6.47 9.05 -4.31
CA LEU A 214 6.80 7.65 -4.57
C LEU A 214 6.04 7.06 -5.75
N SER A 215 5.00 7.72 -6.24
CA SER A 215 4.04 7.14 -7.20
C SER A 215 4.70 6.64 -8.48
N SER A 216 5.66 7.38 -9.05
CA SER A 216 6.38 7.00 -10.28
C SER A 216 7.30 5.77 -10.10
N ARG A 217 7.57 5.38 -8.86
CA ARG A 217 8.41 4.22 -8.54
C ARG A 217 7.62 2.93 -8.35
N VAL A 218 6.29 3.04 -8.23
CA VAL A 218 5.41 1.87 -8.08
C VAL A 218 5.56 0.96 -9.28
N ARG A 219 5.84 -0.30 -9.02
CA ARG A 219 6.00 -1.35 -10.04
C ARG A 219 4.83 -2.31 -9.99
N GLY A 220 4.58 -2.97 -11.11
CA GLY A 220 3.40 -3.81 -11.28
C GLY A 220 2.14 -2.98 -11.52
N SER A 221 1.04 -3.65 -11.80
CA SER A 221 -0.24 -2.98 -12.08
C SER A 221 -0.90 -2.48 -10.79
N VAL A 222 -1.66 -1.38 -10.87
CA VAL A 222 -2.36 -0.80 -9.71
C VAL A 222 -3.86 -0.70 -9.99
N LEU A 223 -4.67 -1.19 -9.04
CA LEU A 223 -6.10 -0.92 -8.95
C LEU A 223 -6.35 -0.01 -7.75
N MET A 224 -6.90 1.18 -7.97
CA MET A 224 -7.23 2.13 -6.90
C MET A 224 -8.73 2.44 -6.87
N GLY A 225 -9.32 2.36 -5.68
CA GLY A 225 -10.66 2.84 -5.37
C GLY A 225 -10.60 4.14 -4.58
N THR A 226 -11.35 5.17 -5.00
CA THR A 226 -11.43 6.46 -4.29
C THR A 226 -12.87 6.81 -3.99
N SER A 227 -13.18 7.09 -2.74
CA SER A 227 -14.46 7.62 -2.25
C SER A 227 -14.44 9.13 -2.22
N LEU A 228 -15.35 9.81 -2.93
CA LEU A 228 -15.34 11.29 -3.02
C LEU A 228 -15.82 11.99 -1.75
N MET A 229 -16.51 11.28 -0.86
CA MET A 229 -17.00 11.83 0.43
C MET A 229 -16.07 11.46 1.60
N ASP A 230 -14.87 10.97 1.30
CA ASP A 230 -13.91 10.58 2.32
C ASP A 230 -13.32 11.81 3.02
N ALA A 231 -13.56 11.91 4.33
CA ALA A 231 -13.05 13.00 5.18
C ALA A 231 -11.80 12.60 5.97
N VAL A 232 -11.41 11.32 5.94
CA VAL A 232 -10.22 10.78 6.62
C VAL A 232 -9.03 10.76 5.67
N SER A 233 -9.24 10.23 4.48
CA SER A 233 -8.25 10.18 3.41
C SER A 233 -8.65 11.14 2.29
N ASP A 234 -7.97 12.29 2.19
CA ASP A 234 -8.32 13.35 1.24
C ASP A 234 -8.35 12.84 -0.22
N PRO A 235 -9.52 12.86 -0.88
CA PRO A 235 -9.64 12.41 -2.27
C PRO A 235 -8.71 13.17 -3.23
N LYS A 236 -8.45 14.46 -3.00
CA LYS A 236 -7.52 15.25 -3.81
C LYS A 236 -6.12 14.68 -3.77
N GLY A 237 -5.64 14.30 -2.58
CA GLY A 237 -4.35 13.65 -2.41
C GLY A 237 -4.32 12.28 -3.07
N GLN A 238 -5.40 11.49 -2.95
CA GLN A 238 -5.53 10.20 -3.64
C GLN A 238 -5.43 10.35 -5.16
N PHE A 239 -6.08 11.38 -5.76
CA PHE A 239 -5.94 11.66 -7.18
C PHE A 239 -4.52 12.08 -7.57
N ALA A 240 -3.81 12.84 -6.72
CA ALA A 240 -2.42 13.20 -6.96
C ALA A 240 -1.52 11.96 -7.03
N VAL A 241 -1.67 11.05 -6.06
CA VAL A 241 -0.98 9.75 -6.04
C VAL A 241 -1.29 8.95 -7.30
N PHE A 242 -2.58 8.78 -7.65
CA PHE A 242 -2.97 8.03 -8.84
C PHE A 242 -2.39 8.61 -10.13
N ASN A 243 -2.43 9.93 -10.28
CA ASN A 243 -1.92 10.61 -11.46
C ASN A 243 -0.39 10.49 -11.60
N GLY A 244 0.33 10.36 -10.49
CA GLY A 244 1.78 10.17 -10.47
C GLY A 244 2.22 8.74 -10.77
N LEU A 245 1.32 7.75 -10.81
CA LEU A 245 1.66 6.37 -11.18
C LEU A 245 2.06 6.30 -12.65
N GLU A 246 3.17 5.64 -12.97
CA GLU A 246 3.66 5.41 -14.34
C GLU A 246 3.45 3.98 -14.84
N CYS A 247 3.00 3.09 -13.94
CA CYS A 247 2.66 1.71 -14.26
C CYS A 247 1.26 1.57 -14.89
N ASP A 248 0.91 0.36 -15.32
CA ASP A 248 -0.47 0.03 -15.70
C ASP A 248 -1.40 0.23 -14.52
N ARG A 249 -2.51 0.98 -14.71
CA ARG A 249 -3.36 1.43 -13.61
C ARG A 249 -4.82 1.55 -13.98
N ARG A 250 -5.68 1.22 -13.02
CA ARG A 250 -7.14 1.37 -13.13
C ARG A 250 -7.68 2.10 -11.90
N HIS A 251 -8.51 3.12 -12.12
CA HIS A 251 -9.14 3.92 -11.06
C HIS A 251 -10.66 3.70 -11.06
N ILE A 252 -11.22 3.41 -9.90
CA ILE A 252 -12.67 3.31 -9.70
C ILE A 252 -13.08 4.37 -8.69
N ILE A 253 -14.02 5.22 -9.08
CA ILE A 253 -14.47 6.36 -8.28
C ILE A 253 -15.86 6.08 -7.71
N TYR A 254 -15.97 6.21 -6.40
CA TYR A 254 -17.19 6.01 -5.62
C TYR A 254 -17.71 7.34 -5.09
N ALA A 255 -18.62 7.98 -5.86
CA ALA A 255 -19.05 9.35 -5.62
C ALA A 255 -19.84 9.55 -4.30
N LYS A 256 -20.46 8.50 -3.75
CA LYS A 256 -21.36 8.57 -2.59
C LYS A 256 -20.83 7.89 -1.33
N TYR A 257 -19.61 7.35 -1.39
CA TYR A 257 -18.99 6.65 -0.26
C TYR A 257 -18.09 7.62 0.50
N ALA A 258 -18.03 7.44 1.81
CA ALA A 258 -17.10 8.09 2.73
C ALA A 258 -15.88 7.16 2.99
N HIS A 259 -15.22 7.33 4.15
CA HIS A 259 -14.14 6.45 4.57
C HIS A 259 -14.71 5.12 5.11
N GLU A 260 -15.16 4.29 4.23
CA GLU A 260 -15.84 3.05 4.58
C GLU A 260 -15.43 1.90 3.64
N ARG A 261 -15.69 0.69 4.10
CA ARG A 261 -15.48 -0.51 3.29
C ARG A 261 -16.43 -0.53 2.10
N ILE A 262 -15.89 -0.75 0.92
CA ILE A 262 -16.66 -0.83 -0.32
C ILE A 262 -16.67 -2.27 -0.82
N ASN A 263 -17.74 -3.01 -0.50
CA ASN A 263 -17.86 -4.42 -0.89
C ASN A 263 -17.80 -4.63 -2.41
N ALA A 264 -18.29 -3.68 -3.20
CA ALA A 264 -18.19 -3.73 -4.65
C ALA A 264 -16.74 -3.67 -5.12
N PHE A 265 -15.91 -2.84 -4.48
CA PHE A 265 -14.49 -2.74 -4.81
C PHE A 265 -13.73 -4.04 -4.50
N GLU A 266 -14.10 -4.75 -3.45
CA GLU A 266 -13.47 -6.03 -3.14
C GLU A 266 -13.68 -7.09 -4.23
N ASN A 267 -14.80 -7.06 -4.95
CA ASN A 267 -15.00 -7.92 -6.10
C ASN A 267 -14.07 -7.53 -7.25
N GLU A 268 -13.89 -6.22 -7.48
CA GLU A 268 -12.94 -5.72 -8.47
C GLU A 268 -11.49 -6.12 -8.15
N VAL A 269 -11.13 -6.13 -6.86
CA VAL A 269 -9.80 -6.60 -6.39
C VAL A 269 -9.59 -8.07 -6.74
N VAL A 270 -10.60 -8.91 -6.50
CA VAL A 270 -10.54 -10.34 -6.83
C VAL A 270 -10.36 -10.55 -8.33
N ASP A 271 -11.15 -9.83 -9.13
CA ASP A 271 -11.07 -9.94 -10.59
C ASP A 271 -9.73 -9.43 -11.10
N PHE A 272 -9.22 -8.35 -10.54
CA PHE A 272 -7.92 -7.77 -10.89
C PHE A 272 -6.76 -8.73 -10.58
N PHE A 273 -6.74 -9.33 -9.41
CA PHE A 273 -5.73 -10.32 -9.04
C PHE A 273 -5.81 -11.56 -9.94
N ASN A 274 -7.01 -12.07 -10.22
CA ASN A 274 -7.19 -13.20 -11.10
C ASN A 274 -6.71 -12.91 -12.53
N GLN A 275 -7.02 -11.73 -13.07
CA GLN A 275 -6.54 -11.33 -14.41
C GLN A 275 -5.02 -11.30 -14.46
N THR A 276 -4.36 -10.70 -13.46
CA THR A 276 -2.90 -10.64 -13.37
C THR A 276 -2.30 -12.04 -13.24
N PHE A 277 -2.91 -12.89 -12.41
CA PHE A 277 -2.49 -14.27 -12.21
C PHE A 277 -2.52 -15.10 -13.50
N TYR A 278 -3.62 -15.05 -14.24
CA TYR A 278 -3.78 -15.83 -15.46
C TYR A 278 -2.97 -15.27 -16.63
N SER A 279 -2.75 -13.95 -16.69
CA SER A 279 -1.91 -13.34 -17.72
C SER A 279 -0.45 -13.77 -17.60
N CYS A 280 0.09 -13.88 -16.39
CA CYS A 280 1.44 -14.38 -16.15
C CYS A 280 1.61 -15.88 -16.44
N SER A 281 0.53 -16.65 -16.47
CA SER A 281 0.59 -18.10 -16.75
C SER A 281 0.63 -18.43 -18.25
N LEU A 282 0.40 -17.43 -19.12
CA LEU A 282 0.37 -17.58 -20.58
C LEU A 282 1.61 -16.98 -21.28
N ALA A 283 2.50 -16.34 -20.54
CA ALA A 283 3.76 -15.77 -21.02
C ALA A 283 4.94 -16.67 -20.65
#